data_619473f27ef308e022dc73a7ae756a90
#
_entry.id   619473f27ef308e022dc73a7ae756a90
#
_cell.length_a   1.000
_cell.length_b   1.000
_cell.length_c   1.000
_cell.angle_alpha   90.00
_cell.angle_beta   90.00
_cell.angle_gamma   90.00
#
_symmetry.space_group_name_H-M   'P 1'
#
loop_
_entity.id
_entity.type
_entity.pdbx_description
1 polymer ?
#
loop_
_entity_poly.entity_id
_entity_poly.type
_entity_poly.pdbx_seq_one_letter_code
_entity_poly.pdbx_strand_id
1 'polypeptide(L)'
;RQVNTLLQQADAYEQQADIAISVGEARFFRAYCYFELLQAYGDLIIARTPLDIDSPEMQKARNPRTEVADFIIDDLKEAAKLLPVDKAISSSDEGRLSSEAALAFLSRVALYEGTWEKFHNGGQNTERTKDLLNTAAQAAHDVMAGGAFELFAPQELGTEAYKYLFILENEKSNPANINKTGNKEYIFTRRHDPVINSIGFNITQGRLGNALYVTRKMANMYLQSNGLPINPCLLYTSPSPRD
;
A
#
# COMPACT_ATOMS: atom_id res chain seq x y z
N ARG A 1 15.22 10.25 8.85
CA ARG A 1 15.70 11.06 9.99
C ARG A 1 14.54 11.61 10.81
N GLN A 2 13.62 12.38 10.22
CA GLN A 2 12.48 13.01 10.92
C GLN A 2 11.66 12.01 11.76
N VAL A 3 11.28 10.88 11.18
CA VAL A 3 10.52 9.84 11.87
C VAL A 3 11.27 9.31 13.11
N ASN A 4 12.56 9.00 12.96
CA ASN A 4 13.36 8.52 14.09
C ASN A 4 13.52 9.60 15.17
N THR A 5 13.62 10.89 14.78
CA THR A 5 13.65 12.00 15.77
C THR A 5 12.34 12.06 16.55
N LEU A 6 11.18 11.96 15.86
CA LEU A 6 9.89 11.94 16.53
C LEU A 6 9.78 10.75 17.49
N LEU A 7 10.11 9.55 17.05
CA LEU A 7 10.04 8.35 17.90
C LEU A 7 10.96 8.43 19.11
N GLN A 8 12.18 8.94 18.95
CA GLN A 8 13.12 9.15 20.06
C GLN A 8 12.59 10.17 21.09
N GLN A 9 11.96 11.24 20.63
CA GLN A 9 11.33 12.22 21.52
C GLN A 9 10.09 11.65 22.19
N ALA A 10 9.31 10.86 21.46
CA ALA A 10 8.14 10.19 21.98
C ALA A 10 8.48 9.20 23.11
N ASP A 11 9.57 8.45 22.99
CA ASP A 11 10.01 7.51 24.01
C ASP A 11 10.31 8.20 25.37
N ALA A 12 10.67 9.48 25.34
CA ALA A 12 10.94 10.29 26.53
C ALA A 12 9.70 11.07 27.05
N TYR A 13 8.58 11.02 26.35
CA TYR A 13 7.39 11.75 26.74
C TYR A 13 6.55 10.98 27.77
N GLU A 14 6.16 11.62 28.87
CA GLU A 14 5.51 10.94 29.99
C GLU A 14 4.08 10.48 29.68
N GLN A 15 3.30 11.29 28.92
CA GLN A 15 1.89 11.01 28.61
C GLN A 15 1.76 10.26 27.27
N GLN A 16 2.21 9.02 27.24
CA GLN A 16 2.24 8.19 26.02
C GLN A 16 0.89 8.09 25.29
N ALA A 17 -0.22 8.11 26.03
CA ALA A 17 -1.57 8.04 25.45
C ALA A 17 -1.90 9.23 24.55
N ASP A 18 -1.41 10.42 24.87
CA ASP A 18 -1.70 11.65 24.13
C ASP A 18 -1.05 11.68 22.75
N ILE A 19 0.06 10.93 22.60
CA ILE A 19 0.86 10.90 21.38
C ILE A 19 0.74 9.56 20.61
N ALA A 20 -0.08 8.63 21.10
CA ALA A 20 -0.17 7.27 20.56
C ALA A 20 -0.44 7.25 19.05
N ILE A 21 -1.37 8.07 18.57
CA ILE A 21 -1.70 8.18 17.13
C ILE A 21 -0.49 8.67 16.35
N SER A 22 0.21 9.71 16.82
CA SER A 22 1.39 10.26 16.13
C SER A 22 2.55 9.26 16.10
N VAL A 23 2.71 8.46 17.15
CA VAL A 23 3.68 7.36 17.19
C VAL A 23 3.30 6.26 16.20
N GLY A 24 2.02 5.90 16.13
CA GLY A 24 1.49 4.93 15.18
C GLY A 24 1.74 5.36 13.73
N GLU A 25 1.43 6.61 13.40
CA GLU A 25 1.70 7.19 12.08
C GLU A 25 3.20 7.20 11.75
N ALA A 26 4.05 7.59 12.71
CA ALA A 26 5.50 7.60 12.52
C ALA A 26 6.05 6.20 12.25
N ARG A 27 5.58 5.17 12.97
CA ARG A 27 5.96 3.77 12.73
C ARG A 27 5.49 3.30 11.35
N PHE A 28 4.27 3.60 10.97
CA PHE A 28 3.76 3.27 9.63
C PHE A 28 4.63 3.87 8.53
N PHE A 29 4.95 5.16 8.60
CA PHE A 29 5.79 5.80 7.58
C PHE A 29 7.23 5.33 7.60
N ARG A 30 7.77 4.93 8.76
CA ARG A 30 9.07 4.28 8.81
C ARG A 30 9.05 2.94 8.09
N ALA A 31 8.07 2.12 8.38
CA ALA A 31 7.85 0.85 7.71
C ALA A 31 7.68 1.02 6.19
N TYR A 32 6.88 2.00 5.77
CA TYR A 32 6.69 2.32 4.36
C TYR A 32 8.01 2.65 3.65
N CYS A 33 8.79 3.57 4.22
CA CYS A 33 10.09 3.94 3.64
C CYS A 33 11.06 2.75 3.57
N TYR A 34 11.12 1.92 4.63
CA TYR A 34 11.96 0.73 4.63
C TYR A 34 11.49 -0.31 3.62
N PHE A 35 10.19 -0.46 3.40
CA PHE A 35 9.66 -1.38 2.42
C PHE A 35 10.01 -0.97 0.98
N GLU A 36 9.92 0.32 0.65
CA GLU A 36 10.37 0.84 -0.66
C GLU A 36 11.86 0.55 -0.88
N LEU A 37 12.68 0.77 0.15
CA LEU A 37 14.12 0.49 0.07
C LEU A 37 14.41 -1.02 0.00
N LEU A 38 13.68 -1.84 0.75
CA LEU A 38 13.81 -3.31 0.74
C LEU A 38 13.56 -3.89 -0.66
N GLN A 39 12.52 -3.39 -1.34
CA GLN A 39 12.20 -3.81 -2.71
C GLN A 39 13.32 -3.48 -3.69
N ALA A 40 13.97 -2.33 -3.51
CA ALA A 40 14.99 -1.83 -4.43
C ALA A 40 16.40 -2.43 -4.15
N TYR A 41 16.75 -2.63 -2.87
CA TYR A 41 18.14 -2.89 -2.47
C TYR A 41 18.33 -4.18 -1.66
N GLY A 42 17.27 -4.80 -1.16
CA GLY A 42 17.34 -5.97 -0.29
C GLY A 42 17.89 -5.64 1.10
N ASP A 43 19.15 -5.99 1.34
CA ASP A 43 19.83 -5.74 2.62
C ASP A 43 20.01 -4.24 2.89
N LEU A 44 19.67 -3.79 4.11
CA LEU A 44 19.70 -2.38 4.51
C LEU A 44 20.30 -2.21 5.91
N ILE A 45 20.81 -1.02 6.20
CA ILE A 45 21.13 -0.63 7.57
C ILE A 45 19.82 -0.25 8.30
N ILE A 46 19.51 -0.93 9.40
CA ILE A 46 18.38 -0.59 10.26
C ILE A 46 18.81 0.53 11.22
N ALA A 47 18.29 1.74 10.97
CA ALA A 47 18.48 2.91 11.83
C ALA A 47 17.25 3.12 12.72
N ARG A 48 17.39 2.90 14.03
CA ARG A 48 16.32 3.13 15.01
C ARG A 48 16.35 4.53 15.61
N THR A 49 17.50 5.19 15.52
CA THR A 49 17.74 6.56 15.99
C THR A 49 18.09 7.49 14.84
N PRO A 50 17.98 8.81 15.02
CA PRO A 50 18.49 9.76 14.04
C PRO A 50 19.99 9.56 13.82
N LEU A 51 20.39 9.42 12.54
CA LEU A 51 21.80 9.28 12.19
C LEU A 51 22.42 10.63 11.81
N ASP A 52 23.65 10.84 12.25
CA ASP A 52 24.54 11.89 11.84
C ASP A 52 25.75 11.31 11.07
N ILE A 53 26.58 12.20 10.50
CA ILE A 53 27.73 11.80 9.66
C ILE A 53 28.71 10.89 10.42
N ASP A 54 28.87 11.12 11.72
CA ASP A 54 29.78 10.37 12.60
C ASP A 54 29.10 9.20 13.33
N SER A 55 27.82 8.91 13.02
CA SER A 55 27.11 7.81 13.66
C SER A 55 27.78 6.47 13.35
N PRO A 56 28.07 5.62 14.37
CA PRO A 56 28.71 4.32 14.16
C PRO A 56 27.94 3.41 13.20
N GLU A 57 26.62 3.58 13.14
CA GLU A 57 25.72 2.86 12.23
C GLU A 57 26.07 3.06 10.77
N MET A 58 26.63 4.21 10.40
CA MET A 58 27.04 4.51 9.01
C MET A 58 28.20 3.62 8.53
N GLN A 59 28.94 3.03 9.47
CA GLN A 59 30.08 2.14 9.18
C GLN A 59 29.73 0.65 9.32
N LYS A 60 28.48 0.32 9.75
CA LYS A 60 28.04 -1.07 9.90
C LYS A 60 27.73 -1.72 8.57
N ALA A 61 27.91 -3.04 8.53
CA ALA A 61 27.37 -3.85 7.43
C ALA A 61 25.85 -3.72 7.38
N ARG A 62 25.28 -3.94 6.21
CA ARG A 62 23.83 -3.99 6.04
C ARG A 62 23.24 -5.17 6.80
N ASN A 63 22.09 -4.98 7.42
CA ASN A 63 21.32 -6.06 7.99
C ASN A 63 20.75 -6.93 6.85
N PRO A 64 20.68 -8.24 7.05
CA PRO A 64 20.06 -9.15 6.08
C PRO A 64 18.61 -8.75 5.78
N ARG A 65 18.17 -9.03 4.56
CA ARG A 65 16.81 -8.78 4.10
C ARG A 65 15.73 -9.26 5.08
N THR A 66 15.92 -10.44 5.66
CA THR A 66 14.99 -11.02 6.62
C THR A 66 14.82 -10.18 7.88
N GLU A 67 15.91 -9.64 8.43
CA GLU A 67 15.85 -8.73 9.59
C GLU A 67 15.19 -7.40 9.25
N VAL A 68 15.41 -6.89 8.05
CA VAL A 68 14.75 -5.67 7.55
C VAL A 68 13.25 -5.90 7.40
N ALA A 69 12.84 -7.04 6.86
CA ALA A 69 11.43 -7.41 6.73
C ALA A 69 10.75 -7.53 8.10
N ASP A 70 11.41 -8.18 9.07
CA ASP A 70 10.90 -8.28 10.44
C ASP A 70 10.73 -6.91 11.08
N PHE A 71 11.71 -6.02 10.92
CA PHE A 71 11.62 -4.65 11.41
C PHE A 71 10.43 -3.88 10.82
N ILE A 72 10.16 -4.04 9.52
CA ILE A 72 9.01 -3.42 8.85
C ILE A 72 7.70 -4.00 9.41
N ILE A 73 7.60 -5.32 9.54
CA ILE A 73 6.42 -6.02 10.05
C ILE A 73 6.11 -5.63 11.49
N ASP A 74 7.13 -5.53 12.34
CA ASP A 74 6.98 -5.11 13.74
C ASP A 74 6.47 -3.68 13.84
N ASP A 75 7.01 -2.75 13.05
CA ASP A 75 6.52 -1.37 13.02
C ASP A 75 5.07 -1.29 12.57
N LEU A 76 4.66 -2.08 11.59
CA LEU A 76 3.27 -2.10 11.10
C LEU A 76 2.30 -2.72 12.12
N LYS A 77 2.72 -3.78 12.82
CA LYS A 77 1.92 -4.38 13.90
C LYS A 77 1.72 -3.39 15.05
N GLU A 78 2.76 -2.67 15.44
CA GLU A 78 2.65 -1.64 16.48
C GLU A 78 1.82 -0.44 16.00
N ALA A 79 2.00 0.00 14.75
CA ALA A 79 1.17 1.05 14.16
C ALA A 79 -0.32 0.68 14.19
N ALA A 80 -0.66 -0.55 13.80
CA ALA A 80 -2.05 -1.03 13.81
C ALA A 80 -2.70 -1.03 15.21
N LYS A 81 -1.91 -1.22 16.27
CA LYS A 81 -2.40 -1.15 17.66
C LYS A 81 -2.61 0.29 18.17
N LEU A 82 -1.77 1.22 17.70
CA LEU A 82 -1.77 2.61 18.17
C LEU A 82 -2.72 3.50 17.39
N LEU A 83 -3.01 3.16 16.14
CA LEU A 83 -3.89 3.92 15.28
C LEU A 83 -5.37 3.64 15.57
N PRO A 84 -6.25 4.64 15.42
CA PRO A 84 -7.68 4.43 15.54
C PRO A 84 -8.22 3.59 14.39
N VAL A 85 -9.32 2.89 14.60
CA VAL A 85 -10.09 2.29 13.51
C VAL A 85 -10.70 3.39 12.64
N ASP A 86 -10.88 3.15 11.35
CA ASP A 86 -11.34 4.15 10.38
C ASP A 86 -12.63 4.86 10.83
N LYS A 87 -13.59 4.10 11.33
CA LYS A 87 -14.88 4.63 11.84
C LYS A 87 -14.76 5.57 13.04
N ALA A 88 -13.62 5.53 13.75
CA ALA A 88 -13.36 6.40 14.92
C ALA A 88 -12.59 7.68 14.54
N ILE A 89 -12.14 7.80 13.32
CA ILE A 89 -11.45 9.02 12.82
C ILE A 89 -12.50 10.14 12.70
N SER A 90 -12.23 11.27 13.33
CA SER A 90 -13.10 12.43 13.27
C SER A 90 -13.11 13.08 11.88
N SER A 91 -14.18 13.81 11.55
CA SER A 91 -14.26 14.52 10.27
C SER A 91 -13.17 15.59 10.09
N SER A 92 -12.62 16.13 11.18
CA SER A 92 -11.47 17.06 11.15
C SER A 92 -10.13 16.35 10.81
N ASP A 93 -10.05 15.06 11.11
CA ASP A 93 -8.87 14.22 10.89
C ASP A 93 -9.04 13.30 9.67
N GLU A 94 -10.08 13.51 8.88
CA GLU A 94 -10.38 12.69 7.71
C GLU A 94 -9.19 12.66 6.74
N GLY A 95 -8.75 11.44 6.38
CA GLY A 95 -7.57 11.22 5.53
C GLY A 95 -6.29 10.92 6.31
N ARG A 96 -6.33 10.90 7.66
CA ARG A 96 -5.25 10.35 8.47
C ARG A 96 -5.25 8.82 8.42
N LEU A 97 -4.16 8.22 8.89
CA LEU A 97 -4.00 6.77 8.90
C LEU A 97 -4.94 6.10 9.91
N SER A 98 -5.56 5.02 9.48
CA SER A 98 -6.33 4.11 10.33
C SER A 98 -5.55 2.84 10.67
N SER A 99 -6.03 2.10 11.66
CA SER A 99 -5.54 0.75 11.99
C SER A 99 -5.65 -0.17 10.77
N GLU A 100 -6.75 -0.08 10.04
CA GLU A 100 -6.98 -0.87 8.81
C GLU A 100 -5.99 -0.52 7.70
N ALA A 101 -5.56 0.74 7.60
CA ALA A 101 -4.52 1.12 6.64
C ALA A 101 -3.17 0.45 6.99
N ALA A 102 -2.83 0.37 8.28
CA ALA A 102 -1.63 -0.33 8.73
C ALA A 102 -1.74 -1.84 8.50
N LEU A 103 -2.89 -2.45 8.77
CA LEU A 103 -3.13 -3.88 8.53
C LEU A 103 -3.12 -4.22 7.03
N ALA A 104 -3.72 -3.39 6.19
CA ALA A 104 -3.70 -3.59 4.73
C ALA A 104 -2.27 -3.54 4.19
N PHE A 105 -1.47 -2.60 4.69
CA PHE A 105 -0.06 -2.51 4.30
C PHE A 105 0.78 -3.66 4.88
N LEU A 106 0.51 -4.09 6.11
CA LEU A 106 1.11 -5.28 6.72
C LEU A 106 0.83 -6.53 5.86
N SER A 107 -0.41 -6.72 5.42
CA SER A 107 -0.78 -7.82 4.53
C SER A 107 0.05 -7.80 3.24
N ARG A 108 0.19 -6.63 2.62
CA ARG A 108 1.00 -6.46 1.41
C ARG A 108 2.48 -6.79 1.62
N VAL A 109 3.08 -6.30 2.70
CA VAL A 109 4.49 -6.53 3.03
C VAL A 109 4.75 -8.01 3.33
N ALA A 110 3.92 -8.62 4.17
CA ALA A 110 4.06 -10.03 4.55
C ALA A 110 3.84 -10.97 3.36
N LEU A 111 2.89 -10.66 2.47
CA LEU A 111 2.68 -11.42 1.24
C LEU A 111 3.89 -11.30 0.30
N TYR A 112 4.41 -10.08 0.13
CA TYR A 112 5.58 -9.84 -0.72
C TYR A 112 6.79 -10.61 -0.23
N GLU A 113 7.13 -10.53 1.06
CA GLU A 113 8.29 -11.20 1.61
C GLU A 113 8.10 -12.72 1.68
N GLY A 114 6.92 -13.20 2.08
CA GLY A 114 6.61 -14.63 2.09
C GLY A 114 6.71 -15.27 0.70
N THR A 115 6.25 -14.59 -0.33
CA THR A 115 6.41 -15.04 -1.72
C THR A 115 7.84 -14.91 -2.20
N TRP A 116 8.55 -13.84 -1.81
CA TRP A 116 9.97 -13.69 -2.12
C TRP A 116 10.78 -14.86 -1.57
N GLU A 117 10.67 -15.16 -0.27
CA GLU A 117 11.38 -16.29 0.34
C GLU A 117 11.01 -17.61 -0.33
N LYS A 118 9.72 -17.86 -0.57
CA LYS A 118 9.25 -19.07 -1.20
C LYS A 118 9.91 -19.33 -2.57
N PHE A 119 10.02 -18.30 -3.39
CA PHE A 119 10.51 -18.47 -4.77
C PHE A 119 12.02 -18.30 -4.91
N HIS A 120 12.70 -17.63 -3.98
CA HIS A 120 14.15 -17.42 -4.04
C HIS A 120 14.95 -18.41 -3.18
N ASN A 121 14.33 -19.10 -2.22
CA ASN A 121 14.96 -20.15 -1.43
C ASN A 121 14.75 -21.55 -2.01
N GLY A 122 14.85 -21.71 -3.31
CA GLY A 122 14.71 -23.00 -3.98
C GLY A 122 13.28 -23.59 -3.94
N GLY A 123 12.27 -22.75 -3.78
CA GLY A 123 10.87 -23.18 -3.73
C GLY A 123 10.46 -23.83 -2.40
N GLN A 124 11.30 -23.74 -1.37
CA GLN A 124 11.03 -24.33 -0.06
C GLN A 124 9.98 -23.51 0.71
N ASN A 125 8.97 -24.22 1.20
CA ASN A 125 7.95 -23.65 2.05
C ASN A 125 8.39 -23.80 3.52
N THR A 126 9.30 -22.95 3.96
CA THR A 126 9.82 -22.92 5.34
C THR A 126 8.73 -22.52 6.34
N GLU A 127 8.94 -22.77 7.64
CA GLU A 127 8.01 -22.26 8.68
C GLU A 127 7.89 -20.73 8.62
N ARG A 128 9.01 -20.02 8.46
CA ARG A 128 8.99 -18.56 8.28
C ARG A 128 8.13 -18.14 7.08
N THR A 129 8.26 -18.83 5.95
CA THR A 129 7.43 -18.56 4.75
C THR A 129 5.94 -18.71 5.08
N LYS A 130 5.57 -19.78 5.79
CA LYS A 130 4.18 -20.02 6.22
C LYS A 130 3.68 -18.92 7.16
N ASP A 131 4.49 -18.54 8.14
CA ASP A 131 4.15 -17.49 9.11
C ASP A 131 3.92 -16.13 8.43
N LEU A 132 4.76 -15.77 7.46
CA LEU A 132 4.58 -14.57 6.67
C LEU A 132 3.28 -14.61 5.86
N LEU A 133 3.00 -15.71 5.17
CA LEU A 133 1.78 -15.87 4.39
C LEU A 133 0.52 -15.90 5.28
N ASN A 134 0.59 -16.53 6.45
CA ASN A 134 -0.49 -16.50 7.44
C ASN A 134 -0.70 -15.08 8.00
N THR A 135 0.37 -14.36 8.30
CA THR A 135 0.31 -12.95 8.72
C THR A 135 -0.37 -12.10 7.65
N ALA A 136 -0.04 -12.30 6.39
CA ALA A 136 -0.66 -11.61 5.28
C ALA A 136 -2.17 -11.90 5.18
N ALA A 137 -2.55 -13.17 5.27
CA ALA A 137 -3.94 -13.61 5.20
C ALA A 137 -4.76 -13.07 6.39
N GLN A 138 -4.21 -13.16 7.61
CA GLN A 138 -4.89 -12.68 8.81
C GLN A 138 -5.08 -11.18 8.78
N ALA A 139 -4.05 -10.41 8.43
CA ALA A 139 -4.15 -8.95 8.35
C ALA A 139 -5.19 -8.50 7.30
N ALA A 140 -5.25 -9.16 6.14
CA ALA A 140 -6.28 -8.89 5.14
C ALA A 140 -7.69 -9.24 5.65
N HIS A 141 -7.83 -10.40 6.33
CA HIS A 141 -9.10 -10.80 6.95
C HIS A 141 -9.58 -9.78 7.97
N ASP A 142 -8.69 -9.27 8.82
CA ASP A 142 -9.05 -8.31 9.87
C ASP A 142 -9.56 -6.99 9.28
N VAL A 143 -8.96 -6.51 8.18
CA VAL A 143 -9.48 -5.34 7.44
C VAL A 143 -10.90 -5.60 6.92
N MET A 144 -11.14 -6.76 6.30
CA MET A 144 -12.47 -7.12 5.78
C MET A 144 -13.49 -7.28 6.89
N ALA A 145 -13.13 -7.94 7.98
CA ALA A 145 -14.00 -8.17 9.14
C ALA A 145 -14.40 -6.87 9.86
N GLY A 146 -13.55 -5.83 9.82
CA GLY A 146 -13.85 -4.50 10.36
C GLY A 146 -15.04 -3.82 9.71
N GLY A 147 -15.40 -4.18 8.49
CA GLY A 147 -16.58 -3.71 7.75
C GLY A 147 -16.62 -2.19 7.52
N ALA A 148 -15.46 -1.52 7.54
CA ALA A 148 -15.33 -0.11 7.17
C ALA A 148 -15.21 0.05 5.65
N PHE A 149 -14.66 -0.96 4.98
CA PHE A 149 -14.34 -0.95 3.56
C PHE A 149 -15.12 -2.01 2.80
N GLU A 150 -15.41 -1.73 1.54
CA GLU A 150 -16.11 -2.63 0.63
C GLU A 150 -15.67 -2.38 -0.82
N LEU A 151 -15.81 -3.38 -1.68
CA LEU A 151 -15.49 -3.21 -3.09
C LEU A 151 -16.43 -2.18 -3.73
N PHE A 152 -15.87 -1.32 -4.57
CA PHE A 152 -16.64 -0.34 -5.34
C PHE A 152 -17.42 -1.04 -6.45
N ALA A 153 -18.64 -1.45 -6.15
CA ALA A 153 -19.54 -2.12 -7.07
C ALA A 153 -20.98 -1.60 -6.97
N PRO A 154 -21.23 -0.29 -7.20
CA PRO A 154 -22.59 0.25 -7.20
C PRO A 154 -23.45 -0.47 -8.22
N GLN A 155 -24.66 -0.87 -7.82
CA GLN A 155 -25.60 -1.60 -8.70
C GLN A 155 -25.96 -0.81 -9.96
N GLU A 156 -26.05 0.51 -9.83
CA GLU A 156 -26.39 1.45 -10.89
C GLU A 156 -25.34 1.48 -12.00
N LEU A 157 -24.10 1.11 -11.70
CA LEU A 157 -23.00 1.04 -12.66
C LEU A 157 -22.85 -0.36 -13.29
N GLY A 158 -23.43 -1.38 -12.68
CA GLY A 158 -23.37 -2.76 -13.18
C GLY A 158 -21.96 -3.20 -13.54
N THR A 159 -21.76 -3.71 -14.76
CA THR A 159 -20.45 -4.17 -15.27
C THR A 159 -19.43 -3.05 -15.47
N GLU A 160 -19.84 -1.80 -15.50
CA GLU A 160 -18.96 -0.64 -15.67
C GLU A 160 -18.37 -0.13 -14.34
N ALA A 161 -18.77 -0.69 -13.19
CA ALA A 161 -18.31 -0.22 -11.87
C ALA A 161 -16.77 -0.14 -11.76
N TYR A 162 -16.06 -1.16 -12.22
CA TYR A 162 -14.59 -1.19 -12.19
C TYR A 162 -13.95 -0.06 -13.01
N LYS A 163 -14.53 0.31 -14.13
CA LYS A 163 -14.07 1.45 -14.95
C LYS A 163 -14.24 2.76 -14.19
N TYR A 164 -15.42 2.96 -13.57
CA TYR A 164 -15.72 4.17 -12.82
C TYR A 164 -14.94 4.29 -11.50
N LEU A 165 -14.44 3.21 -10.94
CA LEU A 165 -13.48 3.26 -9.81
C LEU A 165 -12.31 4.21 -10.10
N PHE A 166 -11.81 4.24 -11.33
CA PHE A 166 -10.65 5.02 -11.73
C PHE A 166 -10.99 6.40 -12.32
N ILE A 167 -12.08 6.52 -13.07
CA ILE A 167 -12.40 7.72 -13.84
C ILE A 167 -13.52 8.56 -13.24
N LEU A 168 -14.05 8.17 -12.08
CA LEU A 168 -15.07 8.92 -11.37
C LEU A 168 -14.52 10.26 -10.88
N GLU A 169 -15.00 11.37 -11.38
CA GLU A 169 -14.63 12.71 -10.95
C GLU A 169 -15.71 13.35 -10.07
N ASN A 170 -16.94 13.34 -10.54
CA ASN A 170 -18.10 13.96 -9.89
C ASN A 170 -19.39 13.27 -10.35
N GLU A 171 -20.52 13.70 -9.79
CA GLU A 171 -21.83 13.16 -10.10
C GLU A 171 -22.20 13.22 -11.58
N LYS A 172 -21.72 14.22 -12.32
CA LYS A 172 -22.01 14.39 -13.76
C LYS A 172 -21.12 13.53 -14.65
N SER A 173 -20.08 12.93 -14.12
CA SER A 173 -19.11 12.13 -14.88
C SER A 173 -19.46 10.66 -15.01
N ASN A 174 -20.60 10.24 -14.44
CA ASN A 174 -21.06 8.86 -14.45
C ASN A 174 -22.60 8.76 -14.53
N PRO A 175 -23.13 7.65 -15.06
CA PRO A 175 -24.58 7.48 -15.22
C PRO A 175 -25.35 7.30 -13.90
N ALA A 176 -24.67 6.96 -12.81
CA ALA A 176 -25.28 6.74 -11.51
C ALA A 176 -25.38 8.03 -10.65
N ASN A 177 -24.83 9.16 -11.14
CA ASN A 177 -24.81 10.43 -10.43
C ASN A 177 -24.15 10.32 -9.02
N ILE A 178 -23.16 9.45 -8.86
CA ILE A 178 -22.41 9.26 -7.61
C ILE A 178 -21.10 10.05 -7.64
N ASN A 179 -20.56 10.34 -6.45
CA ASN A 179 -19.28 11.03 -6.30
C ASN A 179 -18.25 10.13 -5.57
N LYS A 180 -16.99 10.58 -5.52
CA LYS A 180 -15.89 9.82 -4.90
C LYS A 180 -16.03 9.62 -3.40
N THR A 181 -16.78 10.45 -2.70
CA THR A 181 -16.94 10.37 -1.25
C THR A 181 -17.66 9.11 -0.80
N GLY A 182 -18.50 8.52 -1.65
CA GLY A 182 -19.14 7.23 -1.41
C GLY A 182 -18.29 6.00 -1.70
N ASN A 183 -17.06 6.18 -2.19
CA ASN A 183 -16.19 5.05 -2.53
C ASN A 183 -15.45 4.53 -1.29
N LYS A 184 -15.87 3.36 -0.82
CA LYS A 184 -15.30 2.70 0.36
C LYS A 184 -14.18 1.70 0.03
N GLU A 185 -13.76 1.58 -1.21
CA GLU A 185 -12.63 0.71 -1.59
C GLU A 185 -11.28 1.36 -1.25
N TYR A 186 -11.23 2.69 -1.16
CA TYR A 186 -10.02 3.40 -0.81
C TYR A 186 -9.74 3.39 0.69
N ILE A 187 -8.74 2.62 1.12
CA ILE A 187 -8.35 2.48 2.54
C ILE A 187 -7.52 3.67 3.00
N PHE A 188 -6.57 4.13 2.17
CA PHE A 188 -5.74 5.29 2.44
C PHE A 188 -5.39 6.00 1.14
N THR A 189 -5.76 7.27 1.02
CA THR A 189 -5.58 8.04 -0.21
C THR A 189 -5.07 9.44 0.06
N ARG A 190 -4.26 9.94 -0.86
CA ARG A 190 -3.94 11.35 -0.90
C ARG A 190 -5.02 12.09 -1.67
N ARG A 191 -5.73 12.99 -1.00
CA ARG A 191 -6.75 13.82 -1.65
C ARG A 191 -6.11 14.92 -2.47
N HIS A 192 -6.66 15.13 -3.63
CA HIS A 192 -6.31 16.24 -4.53
C HIS A 192 -7.57 17.03 -4.87
N ASP A 193 -7.41 18.34 -4.90
CA ASP A 193 -8.41 19.29 -5.39
C ASP A 193 -7.70 20.38 -6.22
N PRO A 194 -8.42 21.11 -7.07
CA PRO A 194 -7.79 22.09 -7.97
C PRO A 194 -7.21 23.32 -7.28
N VAL A 195 -7.55 23.59 -6.03
CA VAL A 195 -7.19 24.83 -5.32
C VAL A 195 -6.15 24.58 -4.23
N ILE A 196 -6.44 23.68 -3.27
CA ILE A 196 -5.63 23.48 -2.07
C ILE A 196 -4.47 22.52 -2.33
N ASN A 197 -4.71 21.47 -3.11
CA ASN A 197 -3.74 20.40 -3.37
C ASN A 197 -3.84 19.93 -4.82
N SER A 198 -3.54 20.83 -5.76
CA SER A 198 -3.57 20.47 -7.18
C SER A 198 -2.51 19.42 -7.51
N ILE A 199 -2.83 18.52 -8.44
CA ILE A 199 -1.88 17.52 -8.93
C ILE A 199 -0.68 18.19 -9.61
N GLY A 200 -0.85 19.39 -10.18
CA GLY A 200 0.22 20.19 -10.80
C GLY A 200 0.90 19.53 -12.01
N PHE A 201 0.46 18.34 -12.41
CA PHE A 201 1.09 17.56 -13.46
C PHE A 201 0.08 17.23 -14.58
N ASN A 202 0.40 17.65 -15.79
CA ASN A 202 -0.40 17.32 -16.96
C ASN A 202 -0.04 15.90 -17.46
N ILE A 203 -0.80 14.93 -17.01
CA ILE A 203 -0.63 13.50 -17.38
C ILE A 203 -0.72 13.31 -18.90
N THR A 204 -1.53 14.11 -19.58
CA THR A 204 -1.72 14.00 -21.05
C THR A 204 -0.44 14.40 -21.78
N GLN A 205 0.19 15.48 -21.39
CA GLN A 205 1.45 15.92 -22.02
C GLN A 205 2.60 14.94 -21.74
N GLY A 206 2.72 14.41 -20.53
CA GLY A 206 3.74 13.43 -20.19
C GLY A 206 3.62 12.11 -20.95
N ARG A 207 2.43 11.79 -21.49
CA ARG A 207 2.17 10.56 -22.23
C ARG A 207 2.38 10.67 -23.73
N LEU A 208 2.23 11.83 -24.31
CA LEU A 208 2.49 12.07 -25.73
C LEU A 208 3.95 11.80 -26.12
N GLY A 209 4.85 11.71 -25.11
CA GLY A 209 6.25 11.36 -25.30
C GLY A 209 6.59 9.87 -25.18
N ASN A 210 5.62 8.94 -25.24
CA ASN A 210 5.87 7.49 -25.14
C ASN A 210 6.58 7.03 -23.87
N ALA A 211 6.33 7.70 -22.75
CA ALA A 211 7.04 7.43 -21.48
C ALA A 211 6.48 6.24 -20.66
N LEU A 212 5.26 5.79 -20.95
CA LEU A 212 4.59 4.74 -20.19
C LEU A 212 4.00 3.67 -21.11
N TYR A 213 4.40 2.44 -20.89
CA TYR A 213 3.88 1.26 -21.60
C TYR A 213 3.34 0.23 -20.62
N VAL A 214 2.28 -0.45 -21.01
CA VAL A 214 1.77 -1.62 -20.30
C VAL A 214 2.63 -2.82 -20.68
N THR A 215 3.19 -3.51 -19.69
CA THR A 215 3.95 -4.73 -19.95
C THR A 215 2.99 -5.84 -20.42
N ARG A 216 3.50 -6.76 -21.25
CA ARG A 216 2.73 -7.96 -21.65
C ARG A 216 2.26 -8.77 -20.43
N LYS A 217 3.10 -8.85 -19.38
CA LYS A 217 2.74 -9.52 -18.13
C LYS A 217 1.50 -8.89 -17.50
N MET A 218 1.46 -7.56 -17.40
CA MET A 218 0.29 -6.86 -16.85
C MET A 218 -0.96 -7.07 -17.71
N ALA A 219 -0.85 -6.97 -19.03
CA ALA A 219 -1.97 -7.23 -19.92
C ALA A 219 -2.53 -8.64 -19.76
N ASN A 220 -1.65 -9.64 -19.57
CA ASN A 220 -2.05 -11.04 -19.39
C ASN A 220 -2.63 -11.35 -18.00
N MET A 221 -2.56 -10.42 -17.03
CA MET A 221 -3.18 -10.58 -15.71
C MET A 221 -4.69 -10.34 -15.74
N TYR A 222 -5.21 -9.67 -16.76
CA TYR A 222 -6.65 -9.49 -16.93
C TYR A 222 -7.30 -10.82 -17.35
N LEU A 223 -8.45 -11.07 -16.76
CA LEU A 223 -9.23 -12.28 -17.06
C LEU A 223 -10.26 -12.01 -18.15
N GLN A 224 -10.65 -13.05 -18.88
CA GLN A 224 -11.78 -13.02 -19.79
C GLN A 224 -13.10 -12.90 -19.01
N SER A 225 -14.20 -12.61 -19.68
CA SER A 225 -15.54 -12.52 -19.08
C SER A 225 -16.01 -13.79 -18.37
N ASN A 226 -15.42 -14.94 -18.72
CA ASN A 226 -15.65 -16.24 -18.07
C ASN A 226 -14.74 -16.51 -16.87
N GLY A 227 -13.90 -15.53 -16.46
CA GLY A 227 -12.96 -15.64 -15.34
C GLY A 227 -11.69 -16.43 -15.65
N LEU A 228 -11.48 -16.89 -16.88
CA LEU A 228 -10.27 -17.61 -17.26
C LEU A 228 -9.16 -16.66 -17.72
N PRO A 229 -7.88 -17.04 -17.58
CA PRO A 229 -6.76 -16.31 -18.15
C PRO A 229 -6.90 -16.16 -19.68
N ILE A 230 -6.39 -15.05 -20.21
CA ILE A 230 -6.32 -14.84 -21.65
C ILE A 230 -5.47 -15.93 -22.28
N ASN A 231 -6.04 -16.74 -23.17
CA ASN A 231 -5.30 -17.77 -23.88
C ASN A 231 -4.34 -17.11 -24.88
N PRO A 232 -3.03 -17.34 -24.79
CA PRO A 232 -2.05 -16.78 -25.72
C PRO A 232 -2.33 -17.12 -27.19
N CYS A 233 -2.96 -18.26 -27.47
CA CYS A 233 -3.35 -18.67 -28.83
C CYS A 233 -4.48 -17.83 -29.41
N LEU A 234 -5.31 -17.18 -28.58
CA LEU A 234 -6.39 -16.30 -29.05
C LEU A 234 -5.91 -14.86 -29.29
N LEU A 235 -4.71 -14.50 -28.90
CA LEU A 235 -4.12 -13.19 -29.16
C LEU A 235 -3.80 -12.95 -30.65
N TYR A 236 -3.77 -13.99 -31.47
CA TYR A 236 -3.60 -13.87 -32.92
C TYR A 236 -4.87 -13.45 -33.67
N THR A 237 -6.00 -13.37 -32.97
CA THR A 237 -7.29 -12.94 -33.60
C THR A 237 -7.61 -11.48 -33.23
N SER A 238 -6.79 -10.79 -32.45
CA SER A 238 -6.89 -9.33 -32.31
C SER A 238 -6.36 -8.68 -33.57
N PRO A 239 -7.12 -7.78 -34.21
CA PRO A 239 -6.59 -7.03 -35.35
C PRO A 239 -5.28 -6.35 -34.96
N SER A 240 -4.27 -6.55 -35.80
CA SER A 240 -2.98 -5.85 -35.63
C SER A 240 -3.22 -4.34 -35.68
N PRO A 241 -2.59 -3.53 -34.82
CA PRO A 241 -2.69 -2.07 -34.94
C PRO A 241 -2.11 -1.51 -36.24
N ARG A 242 -1.77 -2.35 -37.20
CA ARG A 242 -1.17 -1.98 -38.50
C ARG A 242 -2.08 -2.24 -39.71
N ASP A 243 -3.32 -2.69 -39.50
CA ASP A 243 -4.29 -2.84 -40.57
C ASP A 243 -5.30 -1.69 -40.56
#